data_f0fbb95286f836171521fc938bf499ef
#
_entry.id   f0fbb95286f836171521fc938bf499ef
#
_cell.length_a   1.000
_cell.length_b   1.000
_cell.length_c   1.000
_cell.angle_alpha   90.00
_cell.angle_beta   90.00
_cell.angle_gamma   90.00
#
_symmetry.space_group_name_H-M   'P 1'
#
loop_
_entity.id
_entity.type
_entity.pdbx_description
1 polymer ?
#
loop_
_entity_poly.entity_id
_entity_poly.type
_entity_poly.pdbx_seq_one_letter_code
_entity_poly.pdbx_strand_id
1 'polypeptide(L)'
;MITLHDKGAWLIDGTALLLDDMTRDQSLAALAAAGLPGERLNVIEQPGAAETARRQTIAHTILSAHNIAGDETNLRIRFDAMASHDITYVGIVQTARASGLERFPVPYALTNCHNSLCAVGGTINEDDHVFGLSAAYKYGGIYVPANQAVIHQYVREEMTGCGRMILGSDSHTRYGALGTMGVGEGGPELVKQLLSN
;
A
#
# COMPACT_ATOMS: atom_id res chain seq x y z
N MET A 1 -26.75 -2.13 8.78
CA MET A 1 -26.69 -3.44 8.10
C MET A 1 -25.67 -3.31 6.98
N ILE A 2 -24.75 -4.26 6.83
CA ILE A 2 -23.79 -4.29 5.70
C ILE A 2 -24.37 -5.22 4.64
N THR A 3 -24.46 -4.73 3.41
CA THR A 3 -24.88 -5.53 2.25
C THR A 3 -23.64 -5.77 1.38
N LEU A 4 -23.41 -7.04 1.04
CA LEU A 4 -22.36 -7.43 0.11
C LEU A 4 -22.97 -7.55 -1.29
N HIS A 5 -22.31 -6.95 -2.27
CA HIS A 5 -22.65 -7.04 -3.69
C HIS A 5 -21.52 -7.75 -4.42
N ASP A 6 -21.85 -8.70 -5.27
CA ASP A 6 -20.91 -9.46 -6.11
C ASP A 6 -20.72 -8.83 -7.50
N LYS A 7 -21.42 -7.75 -7.76
CA LYS A 7 -21.37 -6.96 -9.02
C LYS A 7 -20.66 -5.65 -8.83
N GLY A 8 -20.26 -5.04 -9.93
CA GLY A 8 -19.77 -3.67 -9.95
C GLY A 8 -20.80 -2.67 -9.45
N ALA A 9 -20.35 -1.52 -8.99
CA ALA A 9 -21.20 -0.45 -8.51
C ALA A 9 -20.67 0.91 -8.97
N TRP A 10 -21.58 1.83 -9.25
CA TRP A 10 -21.31 3.21 -9.59
C TRP A 10 -21.76 4.12 -8.46
N LEU A 11 -20.87 4.97 -7.99
CA LEU A 11 -21.23 6.05 -7.07
C LEU A 11 -21.37 7.35 -7.86
N ILE A 12 -22.61 7.76 -8.10
CA ILE A 12 -22.93 8.95 -8.89
C ILE A 12 -22.98 10.17 -7.99
N ASP A 13 -22.15 11.16 -8.30
CA ASP A 13 -22.02 12.45 -7.58
C ASP A 13 -21.87 12.27 -6.05
N GLY A 14 -21.30 11.15 -5.61
CA GLY A 14 -21.07 10.85 -4.20
C GLY A 14 -22.35 10.52 -3.40
N THR A 15 -23.51 10.41 -4.03
CA THR A 15 -24.82 10.27 -3.34
C THR A 15 -25.65 9.08 -3.80
N ALA A 16 -25.71 8.78 -5.09
CA ALA A 16 -26.48 7.65 -5.60
C ALA A 16 -25.60 6.46 -5.89
N LEU A 17 -25.94 5.27 -5.33
CA LEU A 17 -25.31 4.00 -5.63
C LEU A 17 -26.15 3.22 -6.63
N LEU A 18 -25.59 2.97 -7.81
CA LEU A 18 -26.17 2.12 -8.85
C LEU A 18 -25.35 0.85 -8.98
N LEU A 19 -26.01 -0.30 -9.06
CA LEU A 19 -25.37 -1.60 -9.26
C LEU A 19 -25.44 -2.02 -10.72
N ASP A 20 -24.46 -2.75 -11.21
CA ASP A 20 -24.38 -3.19 -12.61
C ASP A 20 -25.56 -4.13 -13.03
N ASP A 21 -26.25 -4.75 -12.05
CA ASP A 21 -27.39 -5.61 -12.28
C ASP A 21 -28.75 -4.91 -12.12
N MET A 22 -28.77 -3.62 -11.82
CA MET A 22 -30.00 -2.83 -11.79
C MET A 22 -30.58 -2.65 -13.21
N THR A 23 -31.90 -2.78 -13.30
CA THR A 23 -32.59 -2.35 -14.53
C THR A 23 -32.51 -0.83 -14.66
N ARG A 24 -32.73 -0.32 -15.88
CA ARG A 24 -32.75 1.12 -16.14
C ARG A 24 -33.76 1.86 -15.25
N ASP A 25 -34.93 1.29 -15.04
CA ASP A 25 -35.96 1.88 -14.18
C ASP A 25 -35.57 1.93 -12.71
N GLN A 26 -34.91 0.87 -12.21
CA GLN A 26 -34.35 0.86 -10.86
C GLN A 26 -33.26 1.91 -10.69
N SER A 27 -32.39 2.07 -11.68
CA SER A 27 -31.35 3.08 -11.67
C SER A 27 -31.92 4.51 -11.70
N LEU A 28 -32.93 4.75 -12.51
CA LEU A 28 -33.65 6.03 -12.52
C LEU A 28 -34.34 6.33 -11.18
N ALA A 29 -34.97 5.32 -10.57
CA ALA A 29 -35.57 5.47 -9.25
C ALA A 29 -34.54 5.78 -8.17
N ALA A 30 -33.37 5.14 -8.21
CA ALA A 30 -32.27 5.41 -7.28
C ALA A 30 -31.69 6.83 -7.46
N LEU A 31 -31.52 7.30 -8.68
CA LEU A 31 -31.10 8.67 -8.96
C LEU A 31 -32.13 9.68 -8.44
N ALA A 32 -33.43 9.46 -8.75
CA ALA A 32 -34.49 10.33 -8.27
C ALA A 32 -34.57 10.40 -6.74
N ALA A 33 -34.40 9.27 -6.06
CA ALA A 33 -34.33 9.21 -4.59
C ALA A 33 -33.14 9.99 -4.00
N ALA A 34 -32.04 10.09 -4.75
CA ALA A 34 -30.86 10.89 -4.40
C ALA A 34 -30.95 12.35 -4.87
N GLY A 35 -32.05 12.76 -5.48
CA GLY A 35 -32.23 14.13 -6.00
C GLY A 35 -31.40 14.42 -7.25
N LEU A 36 -30.97 13.39 -7.96
CA LEU A 36 -30.17 13.51 -9.17
C LEU A 36 -31.02 13.38 -10.45
N PRO A 37 -30.67 14.08 -11.52
CA PRO A 37 -31.40 13.99 -12.80
C PRO A 37 -31.08 12.64 -13.49
N GLY A 38 -32.07 12.10 -14.21
CA GLY A 38 -31.95 10.82 -14.92
C GLY A 38 -30.90 10.80 -16.03
N GLU A 39 -30.53 11.96 -16.56
CA GLU A 39 -29.46 12.11 -17.56
C GLU A 39 -28.09 11.62 -17.05
N ARG A 40 -27.91 11.47 -15.73
CA ARG A 40 -26.70 10.90 -15.16
C ARG A 40 -26.45 9.47 -15.62
N LEU A 41 -27.48 8.72 -16.00
CA LEU A 41 -27.31 7.39 -16.60
C LEU A 41 -26.53 7.41 -17.91
N ASN A 42 -26.63 8.47 -18.69
CA ASN A 42 -25.95 8.56 -19.99
C ASN A 42 -24.42 8.35 -19.85
N VAL A 43 -23.83 8.68 -18.70
CA VAL A 43 -22.40 8.50 -18.45
C VAL A 43 -22.02 7.02 -18.34
N ILE A 44 -22.83 6.23 -17.62
CA ILE A 44 -22.56 4.81 -17.38
C ILE A 44 -23.05 3.91 -18.52
N GLU A 45 -24.01 4.37 -19.32
CA GLU A 45 -24.53 3.66 -20.48
C GLU A 45 -23.63 3.79 -21.73
N GLN A 46 -22.59 4.63 -21.70
CA GLN A 46 -21.66 4.77 -22.82
C GLN A 46 -20.80 3.52 -23.01
N PRO A 47 -20.54 3.08 -24.22
CA PRO A 47 -19.62 2.00 -24.49
C PRO A 47 -18.24 2.28 -23.87
N GLY A 48 -17.73 1.34 -23.06
CA GLY A 48 -16.44 1.49 -22.38
C GLY A 48 -16.43 2.38 -21.13
N ALA A 49 -17.61 2.84 -20.66
CA ALA A 49 -17.70 3.68 -19.48
C ALA A 49 -17.06 3.06 -18.25
N ALA A 50 -17.28 1.76 -18.00
CA ALA A 50 -16.68 1.06 -16.87
C ALA A 50 -15.16 1.05 -16.95
N GLU A 51 -14.58 0.80 -18.12
CA GLU A 51 -13.13 0.83 -18.33
C GLU A 51 -12.56 2.24 -18.15
N THR A 52 -13.25 3.25 -18.65
CA THR A 52 -12.86 4.66 -18.47
C THR A 52 -12.89 5.04 -16.99
N ALA A 53 -13.93 4.65 -16.25
CA ALA A 53 -14.04 4.91 -14.82
C ALA A 53 -12.96 4.18 -14.02
N ARG A 54 -12.66 2.91 -14.35
CA ARG A 54 -11.58 2.13 -13.75
C ARG A 54 -10.23 2.86 -13.87
N ARG A 55 -9.91 3.36 -15.04
CA ARG A 55 -8.66 4.10 -15.33
C ARG A 55 -8.55 5.43 -14.60
N GLN A 56 -9.66 5.99 -14.17
CA GLN A 56 -9.69 7.24 -13.40
C GLN A 56 -9.58 7.03 -11.88
N THR A 57 -9.52 5.79 -11.41
CA THR A 57 -9.35 5.52 -9.97
C THR A 57 -7.93 5.83 -9.51
N ILE A 58 -7.80 6.28 -8.25
CA ILE A 58 -6.49 6.49 -7.60
C ILE A 58 -5.66 5.21 -7.63
N ALA A 59 -6.29 4.07 -7.35
CA ALA A 59 -5.62 2.77 -7.35
C ALA A 59 -5.02 2.44 -8.73
N HIS A 60 -5.79 2.60 -9.80
CA HIS A 60 -5.29 2.36 -11.15
C HIS A 60 -4.11 3.29 -11.49
N THR A 61 -4.23 4.57 -11.17
CA THR A 61 -3.17 5.56 -11.44
C THR A 61 -1.87 5.19 -10.74
N ILE A 62 -1.94 4.82 -9.45
CA ILE A 62 -0.76 4.45 -8.68
C ILE A 62 -0.15 3.14 -9.21
N LEU A 63 -0.98 2.10 -9.40
CA LEU A 63 -0.49 0.81 -9.90
C LEU A 63 0.14 0.92 -11.28
N SER A 64 -0.48 1.68 -12.19
CA SER A 64 0.05 1.87 -13.55
C SER A 64 1.39 2.62 -13.54
N ALA A 65 1.55 3.62 -12.67
CA ALA A 65 2.79 4.39 -12.55
C ALA A 65 3.96 3.54 -12.01
N HIS A 66 3.67 2.50 -11.24
CA HIS A 66 4.69 1.62 -10.62
C HIS A 66 4.86 0.29 -11.33
N ASN A 67 4.04 0.01 -12.33
CA ASN A 67 4.11 -1.24 -13.09
C ASN A 67 5.22 -1.20 -14.13
N ILE A 68 6.22 -2.06 -13.98
CA ILE A 68 7.37 -2.17 -14.89
C ILE A 68 7.23 -3.35 -15.88
N ALA A 69 6.11 -4.10 -15.83
CA ALA A 69 5.92 -5.25 -16.73
C ALA A 69 5.41 -4.84 -18.13
N GLY A 70 4.79 -3.68 -18.27
CA GLY A 70 4.11 -3.28 -19.50
C GLY A 70 2.81 -4.05 -19.79
N ASP A 71 2.35 -4.89 -18.86
CA ASP A 71 1.12 -5.68 -18.92
C ASP A 71 0.17 -5.18 -17.82
N GLU A 72 -1.07 -4.83 -18.18
CA GLU A 72 -2.08 -4.34 -17.23
C GLU A 72 -2.74 -5.49 -16.43
N THR A 73 -2.53 -6.73 -16.81
CA THR A 73 -3.15 -7.91 -16.17
C THR A 73 -2.20 -8.56 -15.16
N ASN A 74 -0.92 -8.65 -15.51
CA ASN A 74 0.12 -9.26 -14.69
C ASN A 74 1.12 -8.18 -14.26
N LEU A 75 0.85 -7.55 -13.13
CA LEU A 75 1.64 -6.42 -12.68
C LEU A 75 2.99 -6.86 -12.08
N ARG A 76 4.04 -6.15 -12.44
CA ARG A 76 5.33 -6.20 -11.76
C ARG A 76 5.59 -4.82 -11.16
N ILE A 77 5.43 -4.73 -9.86
CA ILE A 77 5.44 -3.45 -9.15
C ILE A 77 6.84 -3.14 -8.62
N ARG A 78 7.28 -1.92 -8.84
CA ARG A 78 8.45 -1.31 -8.22
C ARG A 78 7.99 -0.32 -7.15
N PHE A 79 8.45 -0.51 -5.91
CA PHE A 79 8.07 0.34 -4.78
C PHE A 79 9.00 1.56 -4.64
N ASP A 80 8.47 2.66 -4.12
CA ASP A 80 9.25 3.88 -3.84
C ASP A 80 10.02 3.79 -2.53
N ALA A 81 9.53 3.01 -1.59
CA ALA A 81 10.15 2.85 -0.28
C ALA A 81 9.73 1.54 0.38
N MET A 82 10.50 1.12 1.38
CA MET A 82 10.24 -0.06 2.18
C MET A 82 10.32 0.27 3.67
N ALA A 83 9.61 -0.52 4.51
CA ALA A 83 9.69 -0.41 5.95
C ALA A 83 9.59 -1.77 6.63
N SER A 84 10.35 -1.97 7.69
CA SER A 84 10.28 -3.17 8.53
C SER A 84 10.51 -2.83 9.99
N HIS A 85 9.99 -3.66 10.87
CA HIS A 85 10.21 -3.54 12.31
C HIS A 85 11.20 -4.59 12.82
N ASP A 86 11.65 -4.44 14.05
CA ASP A 86 12.67 -5.26 14.71
C ASP A 86 12.43 -6.78 14.62
N ILE A 87 11.19 -7.23 14.75
CA ILE A 87 10.85 -8.66 14.65
C ILE A 87 11.12 -9.24 13.25
N THR A 88 11.13 -8.42 12.20
CA THR A 88 11.19 -8.89 10.80
C THR A 88 12.45 -8.48 10.05
N TYR A 89 13.00 -7.28 10.26
CA TYR A 89 14.11 -6.82 9.43
C TYR A 89 15.38 -7.65 9.60
N VAL A 90 15.62 -8.25 10.77
CA VAL A 90 16.81 -9.07 10.99
C VAL A 90 16.86 -10.22 9.99
N GLY A 91 15.79 -11.01 9.92
CA GLY A 91 15.70 -12.13 8.98
C GLY A 91 15.72 -11.69 7.51
N ILE A 92 15.05 -10.59 7.20
CA ILE A 92 15.01 -10.03 5.84
C ILE A 92 16.42 -9.63 5.39
N VAL A 93 17.12 -8.83 6.18
CA VAL A 93 18.44 -8.32 5.82
C VAL A 93 19.49 -9.45 5.80
N GLN A 94 19.43 -10.40 6.73
CA GLN A 94 20.32 -11.56 6.72
C GLN A 94 20.15 -12.40 5.46
N THR A 95 18.89 -12.67 5.06
CA THR A 95 18.59 -13.44 3.85
C THR A 95 19.03 -12.70 2.59
N ALA A 96 18.72 -11.41 2.50
CA ALA A 96 19.14 -10.59 1.38
C ALA A 96 20.68 -10.49 1.28
N ARG A 97 21.37 -10.33 2.41
CA ARG A 97 22.84 -10.35 2.49
C ARG A 97 23.43 -11.67 1.99
N ALA A 98 22.86 -12.80 2.42
CA ALA A 98 23.30 -14.11 1.96
C ALA A 98 23.08 -14.32 0.45
N SER A 99 22.16 -13.55 -0.13
CA SER A 99 21.82 -13.55 -1.56
C SER A 99 22.50 -12.44 -2.36
N GLY A 100 23.50 -11.74 -1.77
CA GLY A 100 24.31 -10.77 -2.49
C GLY A 100 23.87 -9.31 -2.37
N LEU A 101 23.09 -8.94 -1.36
CA LEU A 101 22.73 -7.54 -1.12
C LEU A 101 23.97 -6.68 -0.85
N GLU A 102 24.17 -5.66 -1.66
CA GLU A 102 25.25 -4.68 -1.50
C GLU A 102 24.77 -3.34 -0.91
N ARG A 103 23.57 -2.94 -1.28
CA ARG A 103 22.93 -1.68 -0.86
C ARG A 103 21.41 -1.81 -0.93
N PHE A 104 20.68 -1.07 -0.08
CA PHE A 104 19.23 -0.96 -0.25
C PHE A 104 18.90 -0.17 -1.51
N PRO A 105 18.07 -0.72 -2.41
CA PRO A 105 17.79 -0.10 -3.71
C PRO A 105 16.86 1.11 -3.62
N VAL A 106 16.05 1.17 -2.57
CA VAL A 106 15.10 2.25 -2.28
C VAL A 106 15.24 2.67 -0.81
N PRO A 107 14.75 3.84 -0.39
CA PRO A 107 14.69 4.19 1.03
C PRO A 107 14.04 3.08 1.84
N TYR A 108 14.76 2.55 2.83
CA TYR A 108 14.30 1.45 3.66
C TYR A 108 14.41 1.84 5.14
N ALA A 109 13.26 1.97 5.80
CA ALA A 109 13.17 2.26 7.22
C ALA A 109 13.21 0.98 8.05
N LEU A 110 14.18 0.91 8.96
CA LEU A 110 14.32 -0.14 9.97
C LEU A 110 13.89 0.44 11.31
N THR A 111 12.69 0.08 11.77
CA THR A 111 12.08 0.62 12.99
C THR A 111 12.23 -0.38 14.15
N ASN A 112 12.48 0.11 15.35
CA ASN A 112 12.77 -0.72 16.51
C ASN A 112 11.61 -0.90 17.48
N CYS A 113 10.41 -0.48 17.08
CA CYS A 113 9.19 -0.71 17.85
C CYS A 113 8.07 -1.13 16.91
N HIS A 114 7.53 -2.31 17.12
CA HIS A 114 6.38 -2.80 16.36
C HIS A 114 5.07 -2.20 16.87
N ASN A 115 4.75 -2.40 18.14
CA ASN A 115 3.46 -2.03 18.72
C ASN A 115 3.54 -0.97 19.83
N SER A 116 4.72 -0.58 20.26
CA SER A 116 4.92 0.38 21.34
C SER A 116 6.15 1.22 21.10
N LEU A 117 6.25 2.34 21.79
CA LEU A 117 7.43 3.22 21.73
C LEU A 117 8.57 2.72 22.64
N CYS A 118 8.36 1.65 23.39
CA CYS A 118 9.34 1.13 24.34
C CYS A 118 10.02 -0.12 23.78
N ALA A 119 11.34 -0.18 23.91
CA ALA A 119 12.06 -1.44 23.82
C ALA A 119 11.61 -2.35 24.99
N VAL A 120 11.33 -3.61 24.67
CA VAL A 120 10.88 -4.60 25.67
C VAL A 120 12.07 -5.14 26.44
N GLY A 121 12.99 -4.44 26.91
CA GLY A 121 14.12 -4.85 27.71
C GLY A 121 14.47 -6.36 27.68
N GLY A 122 15.57 -6.68 27.05
CA GLY A 122 16.07 -8.05 26.92
C GLY A 122 17.15 -8.08 25.86
N THR A 123 18.16 -8.92 26.07
CA THR A 123 19.35 -9.00 25.20
C THR A 123 19.00 -9.25 23.74
N ILE A 124 17.96 -10.05 23.45
CA ILE A 124 17.55 -10.35 22.07
C ILE A 124 17.07 -9.10 21.36
N ASN A 125 16.22 -8.29 21.99
CA ASN A 125 15.71 -7.05 21.39
C ASN A 125 16.84 -6.02 21.21
N GLU A 126 17.75 -5.92 22.17
CA GLU A 126 18.90 -5.03 22.08
C GLU A 126 19.86 -5.45 20.95
N ASP A 127 20.09 -6.74 20.77
CA ASP A 127 20.88 -7.27 19.67
C ASP A 127 20.23 -6.98 18.31
N ASP A 128 18.91 -7.10 18.21
CA ASP A 128 18.15 -6.73 16.99
C ASP A 128 18.29 -5.25 16.68
N HIS A 129 18.23 -4.39 17.70
CA HIS A 129 18.37 -2.93 17.52
C HIS A 129 19.81 -2.56 17.07
N VAL A 130 20.84 -3.19 17.66
CA VAL A 130 22.23 -2.99 17.24
C VAL A 130 22.44 -3.50 15.82
N PHE A 131 21.84 -4.65 15.47
CA PHE A 131 21.86 -5.16 14.11
C PHE A 131 21.21 -4.18 13.14
N GLY A 132 20.01 -3.67 13.47
CA GLY A 132 19.28 -2.70 12.65
C GLY A 132 20.08 -1.43 12.39
N LEU A 133 20.72 -0.86 13.42
CA LEU A 133 21.59 0.30 13.28
C LEU A 133 22.78 0.01 12.35
N SER A 134 23.46 -1.11 12.56
CA SER A 134 24.61 -1.51 11.75
C SER A 134 24.22 -1.81 10.30
N ALA A 135 23.05 -2.43 10.07
CA ALA A 135 22.51 -2.72 8.75
C ALA A 135 22.12 -1.43 8.01
N ALA A 136 21.42 -0.50 8.67
CA ALA A 136 21.08 0.79 8.09
C ALA A 136 22.33 1.57 7.68
N TYR A 137 23.34 1.59 8.53
CA TYR A 137 24.61 2.24 8.23
C TYR A 137 25.33 1.58 7.05
N LYS A 138 25.40 0.26 7.03
CA LYS A 138 26.11 -0.51 6.01
C LYS A 138 25.44 -0.44 4.64
N TYR A 139 24.12 -0.56 4.60
CA TYR A 139 23.36 -0.68 3.35
C TYR A 139 22.66 0.60 2.91
N GLY A 140 22.80 1.69 3.65
CA GLY A 140 22.21 2.99 3.32
C GLY A 140 20.73 3.10 3.68
N GLY A 141 20.31 2.50 4.80
CA GLY A 141 18.95 2.55 5.32
C GLY A 141 18.68 3.72 6.26
N ILE A 142 17.42 3.83 6.67
CA ILE A 142 16.94 4.77 7.68
C ILE A 142 16.75 4.00 8.98
N TYR A 143 17.51 4.33 10.03
CA TYR A 143 17.35 3.72 11.33
C TYR A 143 16.41 4.56 12.20
N VAL A 144 15.34 3.94 12.71
CA VAL A 144 14.39 4.58 13.61
C VAL A 144 14.53 3.94 14.99
N PRO A 145 15.15 4.64 15.97
CA PRO A 145 15.39 4.07 17.29
C PRO A 145 14.10 3.82 18.07
N ALA A 146 14.16 2.94 19.07
CA ALA A 146 13.12 2.79 20.07
C ALA A 146 12.78 4.15 20.70
N ASN A 147 11.55 4.34 21.14
CA ASN A 147 10.99 5.57 21.73
C ASN A 147 10.78 6.74 20.77
N GLN A 148 11.10 6.61 19.49
CA GLN A 148 10.84 7.64 18.51
C GLN A 148 9.45 7.48 17.87
N ALA A 149 9.22 6.35 17.20
CA ALA A 149 7.93 6.05 16.58
C ALA A 149 7.76 4.53 16.37
N VAL A 150 6.52 4.04 16.40
CA VAL A 150 6.18 2.73 15.87
C VAL A 150 6.20 2.77 14.34
N ILE A 151 6.45 1.62 13.70
CA ILE A 151 6.56 1.53 12.24
C ILE A 151 5.42 2.25 11.51
N HIS A 152 4.17 2.02 11.92
CA HIS A 152 3.00 2.56 11.23
C HIS A 152 2.90 4.09 11.33
N GLN A 153 3.25 4.68 12.47
CA GLN A 153 3.31 6.12 12.62
C GLN A 153 4.44 6.72 11.79
N TYR A 154 5.65 6.15 11.90
CA TYR A 154 6.79 6.63 11.14
C TYR A 154 6.53 6.63 9.62
N VAL A 155 6.05 5.50 9.09
CA VAL A 155 5.75 5.39 7.66
C VAL A 155 4.71 6.42 7.23
N ARG A 156 3.63 6.56 8.01
CA ARG A 156 2.55 7.50 7.69
C ARG A 156 3.00 8.97 7.73
N GLU A 157 3.86 9.33 8.66
CA GLU A 157 4.23 10.72 8.90
C GLU A 157 5.44 11.14 8.05
N GLU A 158 6.39 10.24 7.81
CA GLU A 158 7.68 10.57 7.19
C GLU A 158 7.84 10.03 5.76
N MET A 159 7.10 8.99 5.37
CA MET A 159 7.36 8.30 4.10
C MET A 159 6.21 8.38 3.10
N THR A 160 4.98 8.71 3.55
CA THR A 160 3.82 8.78 2.65
C THR A 160 3.86 10.01 1.75
N GLY A 161 3.13 9.94 0.66
CA GLY A 161 2.95 11.03 -0.29
C GLY A 161 2.02 10.64 -1.42
N CYS A 162 1.37 11.61 -2.04
CA CYS A 162 0.43 11.36 -3.11
C CYS A 162 1.10 10.57 -4.25
N GLY A 163 0.46 9.49 -4.66
CA GLY A 163 0.92 8.63 -5.75
C GLY A 163 2.03 7.64 -5.38
N ARG A 164 2.51 7.59 -4.14
CA ARG A 164 3.56 6.65 -3.72
C ARG A 164 3.05 5.26 -3.45
N MET A 165 3.95 4.27 -3.63
CA MET A 165 3.77 2.89 -3.17
C MET A 165 4.85 2.51 -2.15
N ILE A 166 4.43 2.00 -1.00
CA ILE A 166 5.32 1.57 0.09
C ILE A 166 5.07 0.11 0.43
N LEU A 167 6.15 -0.68 0.49
CA LEU A 167 6.11 -2.07 0.92
C LEU A 167 6.59 -2.19 2.36
N GLY A 168 5.77 -2.79 3.22
CA GLY A 168 6.13 -3.07 4.61
C GLY A 168 6.11 -4.55 4.94
N SER A 169 6.96 -4.96 5.88
CA SER A 169 6.99 -6.34 6.38
C SER A 169 5.91 -6.66 7.41
N ASP A 170 5.04 -5.72 7.68
CA ASP A 170 3.92 -5.87 8.59
C ASP A 170 2.59 -5.85 7.84
N SER A 171 1.68 -6.74 8.20
CA SER A 171 0.36 -6.86 7.56
C SER A 171 -0.51 -5.62 7.69
N HIS A 172 -0.23 -4.75 8.66
CA HIS A 172 -0.94 -3.47 8.85
C HIS A 172 -0.40 -2.35 7.95
N THR A 173 0.65 -2.58 7.15
CA THR A 173 1.10 -1.65 6.10
C THR A 173 0.11 -1.59 4.93
N ARG A 174 -1.18 -1.62 5.21
CA ARG A 174 -2.27 -1.51 4.22
C ARG A 174 -3.04 -0.20 4.31
N TYR A 175 -2.60 0.69 5.13
CA TYR A 175 -3.18 2.02 5.25
C TYR A 175 -2.67 2.92 4.12
N GLY A 176 -3.60 3.41 3.33
CA GLY A 176 -3.31 4.52 2.43
C GLY A 176 -3.40 5.82 3.21
N ALA A 177 -2.33 6.56 3.32
CA ALA A 177 -2.33 7.89 3.89
C ALA A 177 -1.87 8.89 2.85
N LEU A 178 -2.53 10.03 2.78
CA LEU A 178 -2.19 11.14 1.87
C LEU A 178 -2.07 10.72 0.40
N GLY A 179 -2.88 9.75 -0.04
CA GLY A 179 -2.84 9.22 -1.40
C GLY A 179 -1.73 8.21 -1.67
N THR A 180 -1.14 7.64 -0.64
CA THR A 180 -0.16 6.54 -0.74
C THR A 180 -0.86 5.20 -0.77
N MET A 181 -0.34 4.26 -1.55
CA MET A 181 -0.71 2.85 -1.48
C MET A 181 0.30 2.09 -0.63
N GLY A 182 -0.10 1.69 0.58
CA GLY A 182 0.68 0.82 1.46
C GLY A 182 0.35 -0.64 1.21
N VAL A 183 1.37 -1.47 1.03
CA VAL A 183 1.24 -2.92 0.84
C VAL A 183 2.02 -3.63 1.93
N GLY A 184 1.35 -4.46 2.72
CA GLY A 184 1.97 -5.28 3.76
C GLY A 184 2.16 -6.72 3.27
N GLU A 185 3.40 -7.20 3.28
CA GLU A 185 3.77 -8.53 2.81
C GLU A 185 4.76 -9.22 3.77
N GLY A 186 4.97 -10.51 3.58
CA GLY A 186 5.93 -11.27 4.35
C GLY A 186 7.39 -10.99 3.96
N GLY A 187 8.30 -11.40 4.83
CA GLY A 187 9.75 -11.22 4.62
C GLY A 187 10.28 -11.64 3.26
N PRO A 188 9.86 -12.79 2.69
CA PRO A 188 10.32 -13.24 1.37
C PRO A 188 10.07 -12.23 0.25
N GLU A 189 8.93 -11.52 0.27
CA GLU A 189 8.64 -10.51 -0.75
C GLU A 189 9.55 -9.29 -0.62
N LEU A 190 9.84 -8.86 0.62
CA LEU A 190 10.80 -7.78 0.84
C LEU A 190 12.21 -8.17 0.36
N VAL A 191 12.64 -9.40 0.60
CA VAL A 191 13.92 -9.91 0.09
C VAL A 191 13.99 -9.84 -1.43
N LYS A 192 12.91 -10.26 -2.13
CA LYS A 192 12.85 -10.14 -3.60
C LYS A 192 12.98 -8.69 -4.05
N GLN A 193 12.27 -7.78 -3.42
CA GLN A 193 12.34 -6.35 -3.75
C GLN A 193 13.74 -5.78 -3.48
N LEU A 194 14.42 -6.19 -2.42
CA LEU A 194 15.79 -5.77 -2.13
C LEU A 194 16.82 -6.25 -3.17
N LEU A 195 16.54 -7.35 -3.84
CA LEU A 195 17.47 -7.98 -4.79
C LEU A 195 17.12 -7.70 -6.27
N SER A 196 15.92 -7.21 -6.56
CA SER A 196 15.41 -7.09 -7.94
C SER A 196 15.47 -5.67 -8.51
N ASN A 197 15.98 -4.71 -7.78
CA ASN A 197 16.10 -3.30 -8.20
C ASN A 197 17.52 -2.91 -8.56
#